data_65357b6e30244c00f9588f67f3cb3eb6
#
_entry.id   65357b6e30244c00f9588f67f3cb3eb6
#
_cell.length_a   1.000
_cell.length_b   1.000
_cell.length_c   1.000
_cell.angle_alpha   90.00
_cell.angle_beta   90.00
_cell.angle_gamma   90.00
#
_symmetry.space_group_name_H-M   'P 1'
#
loop_
_entity.id
_entity.type
_entity.pdbx_description
1 polymer ?
#
loop_
_entity_poly.entity_id
_entity_poly.type
_entity_poly.pdbx_seq_one_letter_code
_entity_poly.pdbx_strand_id
1 'polypeptide(L)'
;MRKKVIISRLFGGLGNQLFIFASSLAIAKNADAELVLDDHSGFINDHTYKRTYQLDKFNISSRRANFFERLEPLPRLRRKLKQFINSFYRYPNKSYIEETSRLYDPRMMNLGEVNTLYLEGYWQTEKYFLSIADEVKSQLLIQAPKDHLNQELSLEMKSGESVCMHIRFFDEEKPFEIVEGYYGKALKYLAASNSNLNFYLFSDQPKRAKAYLNLPDNKITLIDHNKGDENAFADLWLMSQCKYFIVSNSSFSWWGAWLASNKDKEVLRPYLEIEDMNDDDSKDFYPTSWIRIS
;
A
#
# COMPACT_ATOMS: atom_id res chain seq x y z
N MET A 1 -6.44 7.39 -34.45
CA MET A 1 -6.93 6.27 -33.60
C MET A 1 -7.40 6.84 -32.27
N ARG A 2 -8.51 6.35 -31.70
CA ARG A 2 -8.87 6.72 -30.31
C ARG A 2 -7.83 6.16 -29.38
N LYS A 3 -7.30 7.00 -28.47
CA LYS A 3 -6.33 6.57 -27.44
C LYS A 3 -7.01 5.55 -26.52
N LYS A 4 -6.38 4.40 -26.31
CA LYS A 4 -6.85 3.41 -25.33
C LYS A 4 -6.75 4.01 -23.93
N VAL A 5 -7.74 3.81 -23.08
CA VAL A 5 -7.81 4.41 -21.75
C VAL A 5 -8.16 3.35 -20.71
N ILE A 6 -7.36 3.29 -19.65
CA ILE A 6 -7.65 2.51 -18.43
C ILE A 6 -7.97 3.49 -17.31
N ILE A 7 -9.20 3.42 -16.80
CA ILE A 7 -9.66 4.25 -15.70
C ILE A 7 -9.61 3.41 -14.43
N SER A 8 -8.83 3.83 -13.46
CA SER A 8 -8.71 3.13 -12.19
C SER A 8 -9.37 3.91 -11.06
N ARG A 9 -10.29 3.26 -10.36
CA ARG A 9 -10.99 3.82 -9.22
C ARG A 9 -10.12 3.76 -7.97
N LEU A 10 -9.77 4.92 -7.43
CA LEU A 10 -9.03 5.04 -6.17
C LEU A 10 -9.99 5.02 -4.98
N PHE A 11 -9.65 4.27 -3.93
CA PHE A 11 -10.39 4.20 -2.68
C PHE A 11 -9.53 3.65 -1.54
N GLY A 12 -10.01 3.75 -0.30
CA GLY A 12 -9.28 3.32 0.89
C GLY A 12 -8.17 4.27 1.32
N GLY A 13 -7.36 3.85 2.27
CA GLY A 13 -6.22 4.63 2.79
C GLY A 13 -5.04 4.68 1.83
N LEU A 14 -4.01 5.49 2.16
CA LEU A 14 -2.86 5.77 1.31
C LEU A 14 -2.20 4.49 0.76
N GLY A 15 -1.91 3.48 1.59
CA GLY A 15 -1.28 2.24 1.10
C GLY A 15 -2.11 1.50 0.05
N ASN A 16 -3.44 1.53 0.16
CA ASN A 16 -4.33 0.94 -0.83
C ASN A 16 -4.30 1.74 -2.13
N GLN A 17 -4.34 3.08 -2.04
CA GLN A 17 -4.26 3.96 -3.22
C GLN A 17 -2.95 3.76 -3.99
N LEU A 18 -1.84 3.53 -3.28
CA LEU A 18 -0.54 3.23 -3.90
C LEU A 18 -0.56 1.89 -4.66
N PHE A 19 -1.18 0.84 -4.10
CA PHE A 19 -1.34 -0.43 -4.81
C PHE A 19 -2.21 -0.29 -6.06
N ILE A 20 -3.37 0.36 -5.92
CA ILE A 20 -4.27 0.62 -7.05
C ILE A 20 -3.52 1.36 -8.16
N PHE A 21 -2.77 2.39 -7.81
CA PHE A 21 -2.00 3.18 -8.77
C PHE A 21 -0.92 2.33 -9.45
N ALA A 22 -0.04 1.68 -8.69
CA ALA A 22 1.10 0.95 -9.23
C ALA A 22 0.68 -0.21 -10.15
N SER A 23 -0.32 -0.99 -9.71
CA SER A 23 -0.84 -2.10 -10.49
C SER A 23 -1.56 -1.62 -11.76
N SER A 24 -2.37 -0.56 -11.65
CA SER A 24 -3.05 0.01 -12.81
C SER A 24 -2.10 0.66 -13.81
N LEU A 25 -1.00 1.26 -13.33
CA LEU A 25 0.06 1.80 -14.20
C LEU A 25 0.68 0.68 -15.05
N ALA A 26 1.03 -0.44 -14.41
CA ALA A 26 1.61 -1.59 -15.11
C ALA A 26 0.63 -2.20 -16.12
N ILE A 27 -0.64 -2.35 -15.72
CA ILE A 27 -1.70 -2.86 -16.61
C ILE A 27 -1.89 -1.92 -17.82
N ALA A 28 -1.92 -0.61 -17.59
CA ALA A 28 -2.08 0.39 -18.64
C ALA A 28 -0.91 0.37 -19.62
N LYS A 29 0.32 0.31 -19.11
CA LYS A 29 1.53 0.20 -19.96
C LYS A 29 1.51 -1.06 -20.81
N ASN A 30 1.16 -2.19 -20.21
CA ASN A 30 1.12 -3.46 -20.93
C ASN A 30 0.04 -3.50 -22.02
N ALA A 31 -1.05 -2.75 -21.83
CA ALA A 31 -2.11 -2.59 -22.82
C ALA A 31 -1.88 -1.46 -23.84
N ASP A 32 -0.75 -0.76 -23.78
CA ASP A 32 -0.48 0.46 -24.56
C ASP A 32 -1.63 1.49 -24.42
N ALA A 33 -2.02 1.76 -23.17
CA ALA A 33 -3.14 2.62 -22.81
C ALA A 33 -2.72 3.76 -21.90
N GLU A 34 -3.50 4.85 -21.89
CA GLU A 34 -3.37 5.93 -20.92
C GLU A 34 -3.99 5.51 -19.59
N LEU A 35 -3.26 5.66 -18.48
CA LEU A 35 -3.85 5.53 -17.15
C LEU A 35 -4.54 6.82 -16.74
N VAL A 36 -5.77 6.69 -16.27
CA VAL A 36 -6.62 7.77 -15.74
C VAL A 36 -7.08 7.39 -14.35
N LEU A 37 -7.01 8.31 -13.40
CA LEU A 37 -7.34 8.06 -12.00
C LEU A 37 -8.70 8.65 -11.65
N ASP A 38 -9.67 7.80 -11.28
CA ASP A 38 -10.91 8.25 -10.65
C ASP A 38 -10.63 8.52 -9.16
N ASP A 39 -10.27 9.75 -8.87
CA ASP A 39 -9.88 10.27 -7.56
C ASP A 39 -11.08 10.75 -6.72
N HIS A 40 -12.29 10.43 -7.12
CA HIS A 40 -13.52 10.96 -6.54
C HIS A 40 -14.51 9.89 -6.10
N SER A 41 -14.91 9.00 -7.01
CA SER A 41 -16.05 8.10 -6.76
C SER A 41 -15.83 7.09 -5.63
N GLY A 42 -14.57 6.85 -5.24
CA GLY A 42 -14.19 5.97 -4.14
C GLY A 42 -14.30 6.59 -2.76
N PHE A 43 -14.36 7.91 -2.68
CA PHE A 43 -14.30 8.66 -1.42
C PHE A 43 -15.62 9.31 -1.01
N ILE A 44 -16.47 9.71 -1.96
CA ILE A 44 -17.74 10.45 -1.71
C ILE A 44 -18.72 9.75 -0.76
N ASN A 45 -18.55 8.45 -0.53
CA ASN A 45 -19.44 7.64 0.30
C ASN A 45 -18.67 6.90 1.42
N ASP A 46 -17.43 7.29 1.68
CA ASP A 46 -16.68 6.77 2.82
C ASP A 46 -17.03 7.57 4.08
N HIS A 47 -18.18 7.22 4.70
CA HIS A 47 -18.65 7.87 5.92
C HIS A 47 -17.97 7.32 7.18
N THR A 48 -17.40 6.13 7.11
CA THR A 48 -16.76 5.44 8.24
C THR A 48 -15.35 5.98 8.50
N TYR A 49 -14.49 5.94 7.49
CA TYR A 49 -13.10 6.36 7.65
C TYR A 49 -12.83 7.75 7.10
N LYS A 50 -13.77 8.33 6.33
CA LYS A 50 -13.67 9.66 5.70
C LYS A 50 -12.38 9.85 4.90
N ARG A 51 -11.95 8.79 4.22
CA ARG A 51 -10.73 8.80 3.41
C ARG A 51 -10.86 9.77 2.25
N THR A 52 -9.73 10.31 1.86
CA THR A 52 -9.59 11.25 0.73
C THR A 52 -8.48 10.80 -0.22
N TYR A 53 -8.42 11.43 -1.38
CA TYR A 53 -7.31 11.25 -2.30
C TYR A 53 -6.01 11.78 -1.67
N GLN A 54 -4.95 10.97 -1.68
CA GLN A 54 -3.67 11.26 -1.00
C GLN A 54 -2.45 11.15 -1.92
N LEU A 55 -2.63 10.92 -3.22
CA LEU A 55 -1.51 10.74 -4.14
C LEU A 55 -0.94 12.06 -4.69
N ASP A 56 -1.42 13.20 -4.25
CA ASP A 56 -0.91 14.54 -4.61
C ASP A 56 0.47 14.88 -4.01
N LYS A 57 0.93 14.07 -3.05
CA LYS A 57 2.25 14.17 -2.43
C LYS A 57 3.34 13.37 -3.16
N PHE A 58 3.00 12.76 -4.28
CA PHE A 58 3.88 11.93 -5.10
C PHE A 58 4.07 12.55 -6.49
N ASN A 59 5.06 12.05 -7.23
CA ASN A 59 5.38 12.56 -8.57
C ASN A 59 4.59 11.84 -9.67
N ILE A 60 3.27 11.70 -9.48
CA ILE A 60 2.41 10.96 -10.39
C ILE A 60 2.06 11.78 -11.63
N SER A 61 2.29 11.21 -12.80
CA SER A 61 2.03 11.85 -14.10
C SER A 61 0.63 11.54 -14.67
N SER A 62 -0.09 10.55 -14.12
CA SER A 62 -1.42 10.17 -14.61
C SER A 62 -2.45 11.27 -14.36
N ARG A 63 -3.27 11.55 -15.38
CA ARG A 63 -4.34 12.54 -15.24
C ARG A 63 -5.52 12.02 -14.42
N ARG A 64 -6.27 12.95 -13.87
CA ARG A 64 -7.53 12.64 -13.18
C ARG A 64 -8.67 12.45 -14.15
N ALA A 65 -9.64 11.60 -13.77
CA ALA A 65 -10.84 11.32 -14.53
C ALA A 65 -11.77 12.53 -14.61
N ASN A 66 -12.36 12.76 -15.79
CA ASN A 66 -13.41 13.73 -15.97
C ASN A 66 -14.77 13.21 -15.49
N PHE A 67 -15.81 14.05 -15.54
CA PHE A 67 -17.16 13.72 -15.10
C PHE A 67 -17.73 12.41 -15.69
N PHE A 68 -17.55 12.18 -16.98
CA PHE A 68 -18.08 10.98 -17.65
C PHE A 68 -17.23 9.72 -17.33
N GLU A 69 -15.92 9.88 -17.22
CA GLU A 69 -15.00 8.81 -16.86
C GLU A 69 -15.22 8.34 -15.41
N ARG A 70 -15.68 9.22 -14.51
CA ARG A 70 -16.12 8.88 -13.14
C ARG A 70 -17.48 8.20 -13.09
N LEU A 71 -18.10 7.95 -14.25
CA LEU A 71 -19.45 7.39 -14.41
C LEU A 71 -20.56 8.28 -13.82
N GLU A 72 -20.33 9.58 -13.74
CA GLU A 72 -21.34 10.55 -13.31
C GLU A 72 -22.42 10.81 -14.39
N PRO A 73 -23.64 11.18 -14.02
CA PRO A 73 -24.19 11.11 -12.67
C PRO A 73 -24.56 9.66 -12.31
N LEU A 74 -24.76 9.36 -11.02
CA LEU A 74 -25.15 8.06 -10.51
C LEU A 74 -24.06 6.96 -10.64
N PRO A 75 -22.82 7.21 -10.18
CA PRO A 75 -21.68 6.30 -10.40
C PRO A 75 -21.92 4.89 -9.84
N ARG A 76 -22.62 4.76 -8.69
CA ARG A 76 -22.96 3.44 -8.12
C ARG A 76 -23.85 2.60 -9.04
N LEU A 77 -24.89 3.21 -9.60
CA LEU A 77 -25.81 2.51 -10.49
C LEU A 77 -25.12 2.12 -11.81
N ARG A 78 -24.34 3.04 -12.37
CA ARG A 78 -23.61 2.79 -13.62
C ARG A 78 -22.52 1.73 -13.45
N ARG A 79 -21.84 1.65 -12.30
CA ARG A 79 -20.92 0.54 -12.02
C ARG A 79 -21.66 -0.80 -11.94
N LYS A 80 -22.76 -0.89 -11.17
CA LYS A 80 -23.56 -2.12 -11.10
C LYS A 80 -24.06 -2.57 -12.48
N LEU A 81 -24.49 -1.63 -13.32
CA LEU A 81 -24.91 -1.94 -14.68
C LEU A 81 -23.73 -2.46 -15.53
N LYS A 82 -22.54 -1.83 -15.40
CA LYS A 82 -21.33 -2.31 -16.07
C LYS A 82 -20.92 -3.69 -15.59
N GLN A 83 -20.93 -3.96 -14.29
CA GLN A 83 -20.68 -5.29 -13.71
C GLN A 83 -21.62 -6.33 -14.32
N PHE A 84 -22.93 -6.06 -14.30
CA PHE A 84 -23.93 -6.96 -14.87
C PHE A 84 -23.70 -7.21 -16.37
N ILE A 85 -23.51 -6.18 -17.16
CA ILE A 85 -23.25 -6.32 -18.61
C ILE A 85 -21.96 -7.14 -18.82
N ASN A 86 -20.88 -6.85 -18.07
CA ASN A 86 -19.59 -7.53 -18.23
C ASN A 86 -19.60 -8.99 -17.74
N SER A 87 -20.61 -9.43 -16.98
CA SER A 87 -20.77 -10.84 -16.62
C SER A 87 -21.01 -11.75 -17.83
N PHE A 88 -21.54 -11.20 -18.92
CA PHE A 88 -21.80 -11.92 -20.19
C PHE A 88 -20.60 -11.93 -21.16
N TYR A 89 -19.55 -11.15 -20.86
CA TYR A 89 -18.38 -11.06 -21.74
C TYR A 89 -17.21 -11.91 -21.20
N ARG A 90 -16.48 -12.52 -22.12
CA ARG A 90 -15.20 -13.16 -21.80
C ARG A 90 -14.13 -12.09 -21.51
N TYR A 91 -13.11 -12.48 -20.78
CA TYR A 91 -12.14 -11.58 -20.19
C TYR A 91 -11.52 -10.55 -21.13
N PRO A 92 -11.09 -10.87 -22.37
CA PRO A 92 -10.47 -9.87 -23.25
C PRO A 92 -11.43 -8.74 -23.69
N ASN A 93 -12.75 -8.98 -23.65
CA ASN A 93 -13.76 -8.05 -24.15
C ASN A 93 -14.48 -7.28 -23.03
N LYS A 94 -13.99 -7.36 -21.81
CA LYS A 94 -14.59 -6.63 -20.69
C LYS A 94 -14.24 -5.14 -20.75
N SER A 95 -15.22 -4.27 -20.53
CA SER A 95 -15.03 -2.83 -20.35
C SER A 95 -15.02 -2.41 -18.87
N TYR A 96 -15.22 -3.38 -17.98
CA TYR A 96 -15.19 -3.22 -16.53
C TYR A 96 -14.67 -4.50 -15.88
N ILE A 97 -13.65 -4.37 -15.05
CA ILE A 97 -13.07 -5.49 -14.29
C ILE A 97 -13.03 -5.10 -12.83
N GLU A 98 -13.64 -5.96 -12.01
CA GLU A 98 -13.57 -5.89 -10.55
C GLU A 98 -12.65 -7.00 -10.06
N GLU A 99 -11.84 -6.70 -9.05
CA GLU A 99 -11.02 -7.69 -8.37
C GLU A 99 -11.92 -8.69 -7.63
N THR A 100 -11.75 -9.96 -7.94
CA THR A 100 -12.53 -11.05 -7.34
C THR A 100 -11.69 -11.97 -6.45
N SER A 101 -10.38 -11.79 -6.45
CA SER A 101 -9.42 -12.54 -5.63
C SER A 101 -8.25 -11.64 -5.29
N ARG A 102 -7.65 -11.84 -4.13
CA ARG A 102 -6.42 -11.15 -3.70
C ARG A 102 -5.16 -11.71 -4.37
N LEU A 103 -5.28 -12.82 -5.08
CA LEU A 103 -4.17 -13.41 -5.82
C LEU A 103 -3.86 -12.64 -7.10
N TYR A 104 -2.62 -12.75 -7.55
CA TYR A 104 -2.23 -12.25 -8.86
C TYR A 104 -3.03 -12.91 -9.98
N ASP A 105 -3.69 -12.10 -10.79
CA ASP A 105 -4.40 -12.55 -11.98
C ASP A 105 -3.60 -12.22 -13.25
N PRO A 106 -2.91 -13.21 -13.86
CA PRO A 106 -2.10 -12.96 -15.05
C PRO A 106 -2.91 -12.49 -16.27
N ARG A 107 -4.23 -12.67 -16.28
CA ARG A 107 -5.12 -12.20 -17.35
C ARG A 107 -5.13 -10.67 -17.42
N MET A 108 -4.89 -9.99 -16.29
CA MET A 108 -4.79 -8.53 -16.23
C MET A 108 -3.62 -7.98 -17.04
N MET A 109 -2.58 -8.79 -17.25
CA MET A 109 -1.41 -8.41 -18.04
C MET A 109 -1.57 -8.74 -19.53
N ASN A 110 -2.67 -9.40 -19.93
CA ASN A 110 -2.96 -9.78 -21.31
C ASN A 110 -4.38 -9.34 -21.70
N LEU A 111 -4.68 -8.08 -21.44
CA LEU A 111 -5.94 -7.47 -21.88
C LEU A 111 -5.88 -7.26 -23.40
N GLY A 112 -6.86 -7.84 -24.11
CA GLY A 112 -6.98 -7.66 -25.56
C GLY A 112 -7.17 -6.20 -25.97
N GLU A 113 -7.66 -5.95 -27.19
CA GLU A 113 -7.95 -4.59 -27.65
C GLU A 113 -9.10 -3.98 -26.86
N VAL A 114 -8.77 -3.17 -25.85
CA VAL A 114 -9.75 -2.43 -25.04
C VAL A 114 -9.67 -0.96 -25.41
N ASN A 115 -10.79 -0.38 -25.85
CA ASN A 115 -10.85 1.07 -26.08
C ASN A 115 -10.92 1.86 -24.77
N THR A 116 -11.77 1.41 -23.83
CA THR A 116 -11.92 2.00 -22.51
C THR A 116 -12.23 0.89 -21.50
N LEU A 117 -11.38 0.75 -20.48
CA LEU A 117 -11.54 -0.22 -19.41
C LEU A 117 -11.61 0.51 -18.07
N TYR A 118 -12.57 0.16 -17.23
CA TYR A 118 -12.69 0.64 -15.86
C TYR A 118 -12.27 -0.47 -14.91
N LEU A 119 -11.32 -0.16 -14.00
CA LEU A 119 -10.77 -1.07 -12.99
C LEU A 119 -11.27 -0.72 -11.60
N GLU A 120 -11.72 -1.71 -10.85
CA GLU A 120 -12.11 -1.58 -9.45
C GLU A 120 -11.54 -2.74 -8.62
N GLY A 121 -10.55 -2.47 -7.77
CA GLY A 121 -9.87 -3.42 -6.91
C GLY A 121 -8.67 -2.80 -6.25
N TYR A 122 -8.06 -3.50 -5.29
CA TYR A 122 -6.84 -3.08 -4.62
C TYR A 122 -5.57 -3.56 -5.33
N TRP A 123 -5.62 -4.75 -5.94
CA TRP A 123 -4.52 -5.35 -6.71
C TRP A 123 -3.23 -5.46 -5.89
N GLN A 124 -3.34 -5.95 -4.64
CA GLN A 124 -2.31 -5.87 -3.60
C GLN A 124 -1.19 -6.90 -3.75
N THR A 125 -0.47 -6.87 -4.86
CA THR A 125 0.75 -7.66 -5.05
C THR A 125 1.73 -6.95 -5.98
N GLU A 126 3.04 -7.03 -5.66
CA GLU A 126 4.08 -6.47 -6.53
C GLU A 126 4.16 -7.17 -7.89
N LYS A 127 3.61 -8.39 -8.02
CA LYS A 127 3.66 -9.17 -9.26
C LYS A 127 3.08 -8.42 -10.46
N TYR A 128 2.13 -7.49 -10.24
CA TYR A 128 1.60 -6.65 -11.31
C TYR A 128 2.63 -5.66 -11.85
N PHE A 129 3.42 -5.04 -10.99
CA PHE A 129 4.28 -3.91 -11.33
C PHE A 129 5.79 -4.15 -11.15
N LEU A 130 6.18 -5.36 -10.81
CA LEU A 130 7.60 -5.69 -10.59
C LEU A 130 8.45 -5.44 -11.86
N SER A 131 7.90 -5.69 -13.05
CA SER A 131 8.59 -5.46 -14.33
C SER A 131 8.84 -3.97 -14.63
N ILE A 132 8.13 -3.07 -13.96
CA ILE A 132 8.29 -1.62 -14.08
C ILE A 132 8.60 -0.96 -12.72
N ALA A 133 9.23 -1.71 -11.81
CA ALA A 133 9.46 -1.28 -10.42
C ALA A 133 10.18 0.07 -10.33
N ASP A 134 11.18 0.32 -11.17
CA ASP A 134 11.93 1.58 -11.18
C ASP A 134 11.06 2.78 -11.57
N GLU A 135 10.17 2.59 -12.53
CA GLU A 135 9.22 3.64 -12.92
C GLU A 135 8.19 3.89 -11.82
N VAL A 136 7.66 2.82 -11.19
CA VAL A 136 6.77 2.95 -10.04
C VAL A 136 7.46 3.72 -8.91
N LYS A 137 8.70 3.38 -8.56
CA LYS A 137 9.49 4.12 -7.56
C LYS A 137 9.70 5.59 -7.93
N SER A 138 9.97 5.87 -9.19
CA SER A 138 10.14 7.25 -9.68
C SER A 138 8.85 8.08 -9.55
N GLN A 139 7.70 7.49 -9.91
CA GLN A 139 6.41 8.17 -9.77
C GLN A 139 5.92 8.23 -8.32
N LEU A 140 6.28 7.25 -7.50
CA LEU A 140 5.96 7.22 -6.06
C LEU A 140 7.05 7.85 -5.19
N LEU A 141 7.93 8.65 -5.77
CA LEU A 141 8.87 9.45 -4.99
C LEU A 141 8.11 10.40 -4.07
N ILE A 142 8.28 10.20 -2.76
CA ILE A 142 7.58 10.98 -1.74
C ILE A 142 8.27 12.34 -1.60
N GLN A 143 7.49 13.41 -1.65
CA GLN A 143 7.99 14.74 -1.35
C GLN A 143 8.39 14.81 0.13
N ALA A 144 9.67 15.08 0.40
CA ALA A 144 10.17 15.17 1.77
C ALA A 144 9.41 16.24 2.56
N PRO A 145 8.90 15.93 3.78
CA PRO A 145 8.32 16.92 4.66
C PRO A 145 9.31 18.05 4.93
N LYS A 146 8.83 19.30 5.03
CA LYS A 146 9.69 20.48 5.19
C LYS A 146 9.95 20.85 6.65
N ASP A 147 9.23 20.26 7.59
CA ASP A 147 9.37 20.52 9.01
C ASP A 147 10.67 19.92 9.56
N HIS A 148 11.20 20.57 10.59
CA HIS A 148 12.50 20.26 11.17
C HIS A 148 12.54 18.86 11.78
N LEU A 149 11.48 18.44 12.48
CA LEU A 149 11.45 17.17 13.20
C LEU A 149 11.53 15.96 12.25
N ASN A 150 10.75 15.98 11.15
CA ASN A 150 10.83 14.94 10.14
C ASN A 150 12.23 14.90 9.48
N GLN A 151 12.86 16.05 9.25
CA GLN A 151 14.21 16.10 8.67
C GLN A 151 15.26 15.52 9.61
N GLU A 152 15.25 15.88 10.90
CA GLU A 152 16.15 15.33 11.92
C GLU A 152 16.01 13.83 12.04
N LEU A 153 14.78 13.33 12.22
CA LEU A 153 14.50 11.89 12.31
C LEU A 153 14.98 11.13 11.06
N SER A 154 14.81 11.71 9.87
CA SER A 154 15.31 11.11 8.63
C SER A 154 16.83 10.96 8.63
N LEU A 155 17.57 11.95 9.13
CA LEU A 155 19.02 11.88 9.22
C LEU A 155 19.47 10.81 10.24
N GLU A 156 18.81 10.75 11.38
CA GLU A 156 19.05 9.70 12.38
C GLU A 156 18.81 8.30 11.79
N MET A 157 17.64 8.09 11.14
CA MET A 157 17.28 6.79 10.56
C MET A 157 18.30 6.34 9.50
N LYS A 158 18.80 7.26 8.68
CA LYS A 158 19.79 6.96 7.63
C LYS A 158 21.16 6.65 8.17
N SER A 159 21.60 7.33 9.24
CA SER A 159 22.94 7.20 9.81
C SER A 159 23.08 6.01 10.76
N GLY A 160 21.96 5.56 11.36
CA GLY A 160 21.94 4.53 12.39
C GLY A 160 21.49 3.15 11.89
N GLU A 161 21.48 2.19 12.82
CA GLU A 161 20.87 0.87 12.62
C GLU A 161 19.37 0.96 12.95
N SER A 162 18.63 1.57 12.05
CA SER A 162 17.23 1.94 12.23
C SER A 162 16.26 0.81 11.87
N VAL A 163 15.33 0.54 12.77
CA VAL A 163 14.24 -0.42 12.58
C VAL A 163 12.91 0.33 12.50
N CYS A 164 12.28 0.30 11.35
CA CYS A 164 10.88 0.69 11.23
C CYS A 164 9.99 -0.40 11.80
N MET A 165 9.25 -0.11 12.84
CA MET A 165 8.27 -1.01 13.42
C MET A 165 6.88 -0.43 13.25
N HIS A 166 5.98 -1.17 12.60
CA HIS A 166 4.59 -0.75 12.41
C HIS A 166 3.64 -1.69 13.13
N ILE A 167 2.82 -1.13 14.02
CA ILE A 167 1.78 -1.85 14.77
C ILE A 167 0.43 -1.23 14.46
N ARG A 168 -0.52 -2.04 14.02
CA ARG A 168 -1.87 -1.62 13.66
C ARG A 168 -2.91 -2.28 14.55
N PHE A 169 -3.80 -1.47 15.15
CA PHE A 169 -4.87 -1.94 16.03
C PHE A 169 -6.25 -2.00 15.36
N PHE A 170 -6.54 -1.18 14.35
CA PHE A 170 -7.86 -1.08 13.71
C PHE A 170 -9.01 -0.90 14.70
N ASP A 171 -8.79 -0.11 15.78
CA ASP A 171 -9.71 0.10 16.90
C ASP A 171 -9.99 -1.15 17.76
N GLU A 172 -9.28 -2.24 17.56
CA GLU A 172 -9.35 -3.46 18.36
C GLU A 172 -8.58 -3.34 19.68
N GLU A 173 -8.88 -4.21 20.66
CA GLU A 173 -8.17 -4.21 21.94
C GLU A 173 -6.72 -4.69 21.83
N LYS A 174 -6.43 -5.59 20.91
CA LYS A 174 -5.08 -6.09 20.62
C LYS A 174 -4.64 -5.62 19.24
N PRO A 175 -3.32 -5.51 18.97
CA PRO A 175 -2.84 -5.31 17.62
C PRO A 175 -3.40 -6.40 16.72
N PHE A 176 -3.62 -6.07 15.46
CA PHE A 176 -3.97 -7.08 14.46
C PHE A 176 -2.74 -7.98 14.25
N GLU A 177 -2.50 -8.85 15.22
CA GLU A 177 -1.53 -9.94 15.13
C GLU A 177 -2.22 -11.15 14.52
N ILE A 178 -1.65 -11.61 13.43
CA ILE A 178 -2.12 -12.81 12.76
C ILE A 178 -1.48 -14.05 13.39
N VAL A 179 -0.31 -13.88 14.01
CA VAL A 179 0.39 -14.93 14.78
C VAL A 179 0.77 -14.37 16.14
N GLU A 180 0.34 -15.06 17.19
CA GLU A 180 0.67 -14.69 18.56
C GLU A 180 2.19 -14.58 18.75
N GLY A 181 2.62 -13.46 19.34
CA GLY A 181 4.02 -13.18 19.62
C GLY A 181 4.88 -12.79 18.41
N TYR A 182 4.28 -12.46 17.26
CA TYR A 182 5.00 -12.05 16.06
C TYR A 182 6.05 -10.97 16.33
N TYR A 183 5.66 -9.86 16.95
CA TYR A 183 6.58 -8.75 17.23
C TYR A 183 7.72 -9.17 18.14
N GLY A 184 7.47 -9.99 19.17
CA GLY A 184 8.49 -10.51 20.06
C GLY A 184 9.50 -11.43 19.36
N LYS A 185 9.03 -12.27 18.44
CA LYS A 185 9.88 -13.16 17.62
C LYS A 185 10.70 -12.34 16.63
N ALA A 186 10.11 -11.34 15.98
CA ALA A 186 10.79 -10.45 15.04
C ALA A 186 11.89 -9.63 15.72
N LEU A 187 11.62 -9.11 16.92
CA LEU A 187 12.63 -8.42 17.74
C LEU A 187 13.80 -9.33 18.10
N LYS A 188 13.55 -10.57 18.55
CA LYS A 188 14.57 -11.54 18.85
C LYS A 188 15.43 -11.89 17.63
N TYR A 189 14.78 -12.03 16.47
CA TYR A 189 15.48 -12.30 15.22
C TYR A 189 16.48 -11.20 14.89
N LEU A 190 16.09 -9.93 14.90
CA LEU A 190 16.97 -8.81 14.60
C LEU A 190 18.06 -8.64 15.67
N ALA A 191 17.73 -8.80 16.95
CA ALA A 191 18.67 -8.66 18.06
C ALA A 191 19.77 -9.72 18.04
N ALA A 192 19.54 -10.88 17.43
CA ALA A 192 20.56 -11.92 17.29
C ALA A 192 21.71 -11.51 16.36
N SER A 193 21.44 -10.65 15.37
CA SER A 193 22.43 -10.19 14.38
C SER A 193 23.03 -8.83 14.74
N ASN A 194 22.31 -7.98 15.49
CA ASN A 194 22.71 -6.61 15.76
C ASN A 194 22.22 -6.14 17.14
N SER A 195 23.14 -5.71 18.00
CA SER A 195 22.84 -5.21 19.35
C SER A 195 22.55 -3.69 19.40
N ASN A 196 22.87 -2.95 18.34
CA ASN A 196 22.79 -1.48 18.28
C ASN A 196 21.57 -0.95 17.53
N LEU A 197 20.47 -1.69 17.54
CA LEU A 197 19.24 -1.31 16.87
C LEU A 197 18.53 -0.15 17.57
N ASN A 198 18.04 0.81 16.78
CA ASN A 198 17.17 1.89 17.21
C ASN A 198 15.78 1.69 16.56
N PHE A 199 14.74 1.61 17.37
CA PHE A 199 13.39 1.32 16.92
C PHE A 199 12.57 2.60 16.75
N TYR A 200 12.00 2.77 15.57
CA TYR A 200 11.08 3.86 15.24
C TYR A 200 9.68 3.27 15.09
N LEU A 201 8.82 3.60 16.04
CA LEU A 201 7.49 2.98 16.18
C LEU A 201 6.42 3.84 15.53
N PHE A 202 5.78 3.28 14.54
CA PHE A 202 4.63 3.84 13.82
C PHE A 202 3.36 3.07 14.17
N SER A 203 2.27 3.76 14.46
CA SER A 203 1.00 3.11 14.81
C SER A 203 -0.18 4.08 14.66
N ASP A 204 -1.38 3.55 14.44
CA ASP A 204 -2.63 4.29 14.62
C ASP A 204 -2.94 4.60 16.10
N GLN A 205 -2.32 3.87 17.04
CA GLN A 205 -2.41 4.09 18.48
C GLN A 205 -1.01 4.08 19.14
N PRO A 206 -0.17 5.12 18.92
CA PRO A 206 1.26 5.07 19.22
C PRO A 206 1.60 4.75 20.68
N LYS A 207 0.92 5.40 21.66
CA LYS A 207 1.16 5.17 23.08
C LYS A 207 0.83 3.73 23.50
N ARG A 208 -0.24 3.18 22.94
CA ARG A 208 -0.66 1.80 23.19
C ARG A 208 0.30 0.79 22.56
N ALA A 209 0.78 1.07 21.36
CA ALA A 209 1.77 0.25 20.69
C ALA A 209 3.08 0.17 21.50
N LYS A 210 3.53 1.32 22.05
CA LYS A 210 4.70 1.36 22.92
C LYS A 210 4.53 0.50 24.17
N ALA A 211 3.37 0.62 24.85
CA ALA A 211 3.07 -0.18 26.03
C ALA A 211 2.98 -1.69 25.71
N TYR A 212 2.44 -2.04 24.55
CA TYR A 212 2.34 -3.42 24.10
C TYR A 212 3.70 -4.11 23.89
N LEU A 213 4.69 -3.38 23.35
CA LEU A 213 6.01 -3.93 23.03
C LEU A 213 6.89 -4.18 24.25
N ASN A 214 6.66 -3.47 25.35
CA ASN A 214 7.46 -3.56 26.58
C ASN A 214 9.00 -3.48 26.34
N LEU A 215 9.42 -2.59 25.42
CA LEU A 215 10.82 -2.33 25.14
C LEU A 215 11.36 -1.19 26.02
N PRO A 216 12.69 -1.15 26.29
CA PRO A 216 13.31 -0.05 27.03
C PRO A 216 13.10 1.30 26.32
N ASP A 217 12.73 2.33 27.06
CA ASP A 217 12.41 3.67 26.54
C ASP A 217 13.53 4.31 25.71
N ASN A 218 14.78 4.06 26.08
CA ASN A 218 15.96 4.61 25.41
C ASN A 218 16.26 3.93 24.05
N LYS A 219 15.52 2.91 23.67
CA LYS A 219 15.66 2.18 22.40
C LYS A 219 14.53 2.44 21.43
N ILE A 220 13.47 3.14 21.85
CA ILE A 220 12.26 3.34 21.08
C ILE A 220 11.98 4.84 20.87
N THR A 221 11.93 5.27 19.64
CA THR A 221 11.42 6.59 19.23
C THR A 221 10.00 6.45 18.69
N LEU A 222 9.06 7.12 19.36
CA LEU A 222 7.65 7.10 18.98
C LEU A 222 7.41 8.15 17.91
N ILE A 223 6.85 7.74 16.77
CA ILE A 223 6.46 8.65 15.69
C ILE A 223 4.96 8.93 15.84
N ASP A 224 4.62 10.09 16.42
CA ASP A 224 3.24 10.48 16.73
C ASP A 224 2.92 11.95 16.39
N HIS A 225 3.81 12.64 15.69
CA HIS A 225 3.69 14.05 15.35
C HIS A 225 2.98 14.30 14.02
N ASN A 226 3.04 13.38 13.07
CA ASN A 226 2.38 13.49 11.76
C ASN A 226 0.90 13.07 11.86
N LYS A 227 0.07 13.95 12.46
CA LYS A 227 -1.33 13.63 12.71
C LYS A 227 -2.22 13.89 11.49
N GLY A 228 -3.25 13.06 11.35
CA GLY A 228 -4.24 13.17 10.28
C GLY A 228 -3.84 12.44 9.00
N ASP A 229 -4.86 12.06 8.23
CA ASP A 229 -4.68 11.34 6.97
C ASP A 229 -3.85 12.13 5.94
N GLU A 230 -3.94 13.46 5.96
CA GLU A 230 -3.20 14.36 5.09
C GLU A 230 -1.68 14.36 5.33
N ASN A 231 -1.25 13.89 6.52
CA ASN A 231 0.16 13.78 6.89
C ASN A 231 0.68 12.33 6.83
N ALA A 232 -0.14 11.37 6.44
CA ALA A 232 0.27 9.97 6.32
C ALA A 232 1.48 9.78 5.36
N PHE A 233 1.62 10.64 4.36
CA PHE A 233 2.78 10.62 3.47
C PHE A 233 4.11 10.88 4.21
N ALA A 234 4.09 11.68 5.28
CA ALA A 234 5.28 11.99 6.07
C ALA A 234 5.74 10.77 6.89
N ASP A 235 4.80 10.04 7.50
CA ASP A 235 5.12 8.76 8.15
C ASP A 235 5.66 7.74 7.14
N LEU A 236 5.04 7.63 5.97
CA LEU A 236 5.51 6.73 4.92
C LEU A 236 6.92 7.12 4.44
N TRP A 237 7.19 8.41 4.32
CA TRP A 237 8.50 8.91 3.98
C TRP A 237 9.54 8.57 5.05
N LEU A 238 9.25 8.77 6.33
CA LEU A 238 10.13 8.36 7.43
C LEU A 238 10.37 6.85 7.43
N MET A 239 9.32 6.04 7.31
CA MET A 239 9.46 4.58 7.21
C MET A 239 10.48 4.20 6.14
N SER A 240 10.41 4.83 4.96
CA SER A 240 11.30 4.52 3.83
C SER A 240 12.78 4.88 4.07
N GLN A 241 13.12 5.59 5.14
CA GLN A 241 14.50 5.94 5.51
C GLN A 241 15.18 4.87 6.37
N CYS A 242 14.42 3.91 6.90
CA CYS A 242 14.95 2.86 7.77
C CYS A 242 15.71 1.77 7.00
N LYS A 243 16.52 1.00 7.75
CA LYS A 243 17.29 -0.15 7.22
C LYS A 243 16.55 -1.47 7.41
N TYR A 244 15.95 -1.68 8.56
CA TYR A 244 15.23 -2.89 8.94
C TYR A 244 13.75 -2.58 9.11
N PHE A 245 12.92 -3.59 8.86
CA PHE A 245 11.46 -3.41 8.90
C PHE A 245 10.80 -4.58 9.63
N ILE A 246 9.94 -4.27 10.59
CA ILE A 246 8.97 -5.19 11.18
C ILE A 246 7.60 -4.68 10.76
N VAL A 247 7.07 -5.25 9.68
CA VAL A 247 5.80 -4.78 9.09
C VAL A 247 4.61 -5.51 9.71
N SER A 248 3.48 -4.82 9.81
CA SER A 248 2.20 -5.44 10.14
C SER A 248 1.50 -5.96 8.88
N ASN A 249 0.33 -6.59 9.02
CA ASN A 249 -0.58 -6.88 7.91
C ASN A 249 -1.28 -5.59 7.44
N SER A 250 -0.51 -4.68 6.88
CA SER A 250 -0.99 -3.38 6.44
C SER A 250 -0.30 -2.95 5.15
N SER A 251 -1.09 -2.56 4.17
CA SER A 251 -0.60 -1.98 2.92
C SER A 251 0.27 -0.73 3.16
N PHE A 252 0.07 -0.03 4.27
CA PHE A 252 0.84 1.16 4.60
C PHE A 252 2.32 0.83 4.92
N SER A 253 2.58 -0.07 5.87
CA SER A 253 3.95 -0.48 6.19
C SER A 253 4.59 -1.33 5.08
N TRP A 254 3.76 -2.04 4.30
CA TRP A 254 4.23 -2.71 3.09
C TRP A 254 4.92 -1.71 2.15
N TRP A 255 4.26 -0.59 1.85
CA TRP A 255 4.83 0.46 1.00
C TRP A 255 6.03 1.16 1.64
N GLY A 256 6.02 1.39 2.95
CA GLY A 256 7.17 1.94 3.66
C GLY A 256 8.43 1.11 3.44
N ALA A 257 8.32 -0.21 3.58
CA ALA A 257 9.41 -1.13 3.32
C ALA A 257 9.77 -1.25 1.82
N TRP A 258 8.76 -1.31 0.93
CA TRP A 258 9.01 -1.49 -0.50
C TRP A 258 9.70 -0.28 -1.14
N LEU A 259 9.31 0.93 -0.77
CA LEU A 259 9.87 2.19 -1.26
C LEU A 259 11.25 2.52 -0.68
N ALA A 260 11.66 1.88 0.42
CA ALA A 260 12.97 2.11 1.00
C ALA A 260 14.09 1.81 0.00
N SER A 261 14.99 2.78 -0.15
CA SER A 261 16.08 2.74 -1.14
C SER A 261 17.29 1.91 -0.71
N ASN A 262 17.39 1.56 0.58
CA ASN A 262 18.50 0.74 1.07
C ASN A 262 18.49 -0.63 0.39
N LYS A 263 19.58 -0.98 -0.29
CA LYS A 263 19.73 -2.25 -1.02
C LYS A 263 19.84 -3.45 -0.08
N ASP A 264 20.41 -3.23 1.10
CA ASP A 264 20.64 -4.26 2.11
C ASP A 264 19.53 -4.29 3.16
N LYS A 265 18.36 -3.74 2.84
CA LYS A 265 17.22 -3.74 3.75
C LYS A 265 16.73 -5.15 4.04
N GLU A 266 16.42 -5.38 5.29
CA GLU A 266 15.81 -6.61 5.76
C GLU A 266 14.40 -6.36 6.25
N VAL A 267 13.45 -7.11 5.71
CA VAL A 267 12.01 -6.91 5.98
C VAL A 267 11.43 -8.18 6.59
N LEU A 268 10.96 -8.06 7.83
CA LEU A 268 10.29 -9.12 8.56
C LEU A 268 8.77 -8.93 8.42
N ARG A 269 8.08 -9.98 8.02
CA ARG A 269 6.64 -10.00 7.82
C ARG A 269 5.96 -11.07 8.67
N PRO A 270 4.70 -10.87 9.09
CA PRO A 270 3.97 -11.90 9.79
C PRO A 270 3.62 -13.06 8.85
N TYR A 271 3.41 -14.23 9.44
CA TYR A 271 2.69 -15.33 8.80
C TYR A 271 1.18 -15.04 8.88
N LEU A 272 0.48 -15.15 7.78
CA LEU A 272 -0.95 -14.88 7.71
C LEU A 272 -1.72 -16.20 7.86
N GLU A 273 -2.02 -16.60 9.10
CA GLU A 273 -3.03 -17.64 9.42
C GLU A 273 -4.36 -16.95 9.70
N ILE A 274 -5.19 -16.75 8.70
CA ILE A 274 -6.56 -16.27 8.91
C ILE A 274 -7.48 -17.49 8.76
N GLU A 275 -8.27 -17.79 9.79
CA GLU A 275 -9.17 -18.96 9.83
C GLU A 275 -10.13 -19.05 8.62
N ASP A 276 -10.45 -17.92 7.98
CA ASP A 276 -11.31 -17.84 6.79
C ASP A 276 -10.56 -17.52 5.48
N MET A 277 -9.25 -17.30 5.51
CA MET A 277 -8.42 -17.14 4.32
C MET A 277 -7.51 -18.35 4.23
N ASN A 278 -7.74 -19.19 3.23
CA ASN A 278 -6.75 -20.19 2.87
C ASN A 278 -5.39 -19.48 2.73
N ASP A 279 -4.31 -20.08 3.22
CA ASP A 279 -2.92 -19.60 3.10
C ASP A 279 -2.59 -19.17 1.64
N ASP A 280 -3.34 -19.70 0.69
CA ASP A 280 -3.33 -19.33 -0.72
C ASP A 280 -3.74 -17.88 -1.01
N ASP A 281 -4.70 -17.28 -0.30
CA ASP A 281 -5.22 -15.95 -0.63
C ASP A 281 -4.27 -14.80 -0.23
N SER A 282 -3.30 -15.06 0.65
CA SER A 282 -2.30 -14.08 1.09
C SER A 282 -0.90 -14.30 0.52
N LYS A 283 -0.67 -15.40 -0.18
CA LYS A 283 0.67 -15.79 -0.66
C LYS A 283 1.31 -14.78 -1.60
N ASP A 284 0.49 -14.01 -2.30
CA ASP A 284 0.96 -13.03 -3.27
C ASP A 284 1.11 -11.62 -2.67
N PHE A 285 0.62 -11.38 -1.45
CA PHE A 285 0.66 -10.04 -0.83
C PHE A 285 2.08 -9.58 -0.50
N TYR A 286 2.89 -10.47 0.09
CA TYR A 286 4.24 -10.11 0.44
C TYR A 286 5.26 -10.54 -0.62
N PRO A 287 6.27 -9.70 -0.92
CA PRO A 287 7.40 -10.10 -1.73
C PRO A 287 8.07 -11.37 -1.18
N THR A 288 8.48 -12.25 -2.08
CA THR A 288 9.14 -13.52 -1.71
C THR A 288 10.50 -13.33 -1.04
N SER A 289 11.11 -12.16 -1.23
CA SER A 289 12.35 -11.76 -0.57
C SER A 289 12.19 -11.36 0.89
N TRP A 290 10.96 -11.14 1.38
CA TRP A 290 10.70 -10.75 2.77
C TRP A 290 10.69 -11.95 3.69
N ILE A 291 11.34 -11.82 4.84
CA ILE A 291 11.53 -12.90 5.83
C ILE A 291 10.21 -13.11 6.59
N ARG A 292 9.69 -14.31 6.51
CA ARG A 292 8.51 -14.73 7.26
C ARG A 292 8.88 -15.10 8.68
N ILE A 293 8.21 -14.48 9.65
CA ILE A 293 8.28 -14.81 11.07
C ILE A 293 7.01 -15.57 11.46
N SER A 294 7.17 -16.78 11.96
CA SER A 294 6.08 -17.70 12.34
C SER A 294 6.10 -18.03 13.83
#